data_7fea6880190dfae9ff9f2183a17239f0
#
_entry.id   7fea6880190dfae9ff9f2183a17239f0
#
_cell.length_a   1.000
_cell.length_b   1.000
_cell.length_c   1.000
_cell.angle_alpha   90.00
_cell.angle_beta   90.00
_cell.angle_gamma   90.00
#
_symmetry.space_group_name_H-M   'P 1'
#
loop_
_entity.id
_entity.type
_entity.pdbx_description
1 polymer ?
#
loop_
_entity_poly.entity_id
_entity_poly.type
_entity_poly.pdbx_seq_one_letter_code
_entity_poly.pdbx_strand_id
1 'polypeptide(L)'
;MRKDIQELTIAYAAALREHGATPKGVLWPDAPDLGARFETLLGGIDFERYCATNPVRLLDLGCGPGLLLDYLAANKLLDRVDYLGIDVLEAALDEARSRWPEQRFELHDVRDQPFPAGHFDYCIACGVFTGRFELSSADMTAMAQDTLKAVWPSVTIGLAFNAMSKHVDWERDDLFHWPLDDIMAFCKTELSRHVSLRLDYGLWETSALVLKAPVERRGHVPRRWLQAS
;
A
#
# COMPACT_ATOMS: atom_id res chain seq x y z
N MET A 1 -2.68 21.52 6.17
CA MET A 1 -3.23 20.19 5.84
C MET A 1 -4.28 20.35 4.77
N ARG A 2 -4.26 19.54 3.72
CA ARG A 2 -5.23 19.55 2.62
C ARG A 2 -6.62 19.18 3.11
N LYS A 3 -7.67 19.70 2.46
CA LYS A 3 -9.06 19.45 2.88
C LYS A 3 -9.43 17.96 2.81
N ASP A 4 -9.00 17.27 1.74
CA ASP A 4 -9.21 15.84 1.57
C ASP A 4 -8.60 15.01 2.72
N ILE A 5 -7.38 15.36 3.17
CA ILE A 5 -6.73 14.75 4.32
C ILE A 5 -7.52 15.02 5.61
N GLN A 6 -8.00 16.23 5.83
CA GLN A 6 -8.77 16.55 7.03
C GLN A 6 -10.01 15.68 7.16
N GLU A 7 -10.76 15.49 6.09
CA GLU A 7 -11.99 14.70 6.07
C GLU A 7 -11.69 13.22 6.35
N LEU A 8 -10.65 12.66 5.73
CA LEU A 8 -10.25 11.27 5.95
C LEU A 8 -9.74 11.01 7.38
N THR A 9 -8.91 11.90 7.92
CA THR A 9 -8.26 11.68 9.22
C THR A 9 -9.22 11.76 10.41
N ILE A 10 -10.38 12.39 10.29
CA ILE A 10 -11.38 12.47 11.37
C ILE A 10 -11.85 11.08 11.80
N ALA A 11 -12.24 10.24 10.84
CA ALA A 11 -12.73 8.89 11.12
C ALA A 11 -11.64 7.99 11.70
N TYR A 12 -10.44 8.03 11.11
CA TYR A 12 -9.29 7.25 11.60
C TYR A 12 -8.85 7.71 13.01
N ALA A 13 -8.82 8.99 13.29
CA ALA A 13 -8.47 9.50 14.63
C ALA A 13 -9.50 9.08 15.69
N ALA A 14 -10.79 9.03 15.34
CA ALA A 14 -11.83 8.57 16.25
C ALA A 14 -11.69 7.07 16.54
N ALA A 15 -11.50 6.24 15.50
CA ALA A 15 -11.34 4.81 15.64
C ALA A 15 -10.06 4.43 16.43
N LEU A 16 -8.95 5.10 16.14
CA LEU A 16 -7.68 4.89 16.86
C LEU A 16 -7.81 5.21 18.36
N ARG A 17 -8.50 6.31 18.70
CA ARG A 17 -8.75 6.71 20.10
C ARG A 17 -9.59 5.68 20.85
N GLU A 18 -10.58 5.08 20.18
CA GLU A 18 -11.49 4.13 20.78
C GLU A 18 -10.88 2.72 20.89
N HIS A 19 -10.13 2.31 19.90
CA HIS A 19 -9.70 0.91 19.75
C HIS A 19 -8.17 0.72 19.80
N GLY A 20 -7.39 1.81 19.89
CA GLY A 20 -5.92 1.75 19.92
C GLY A 20 -5.30 1.14 18.65
N ALA A 21 -4.07 0.66 18.76
CA ALA A 21 -3.33 0.01 17.68
C ALA A 21 -3.84 -1.42 17.40
N THR A 22 -5.05 -1.51 16.91
CA THR A 22 -5.71 -2.76 16.52
C THR A 22 -6.30 -2.64 15.12
N PRO A 23 -6.71 -3.74 14.48
CA PRO A 23 -7.42 -3.66 13.21
C PRO A 23 -8.63 -2.71 13.26
N LYS A 24 -9.42 -2.74 14.33
CA LYS A 24 -10.56 -1.82 14.50
C LYS A 24 -10.13 -0.37 14.61
N GLY A 25 -8.98 -0.08 15.23
CA GLY A 25 -8.42 1.26 15.33
C GLY A 25 -7.99 1.86 13.98
N VAL A 26 -7.83 1.02 12.97
CA VAL A 26 -7.61 1.41 11.57
C VAL A 26 -8.79 1.05 10.66
N LEU A 27 -9.99 0.89 11.25
CA LEU A 27 -11.27 0.66 10.58
C LEU A 27 -11.37 -0.69 9.83
N TRP A 28 -10.58 -1.69 10.20
CA TRP A 28 -10.69 -3.05 9.69
C TRP A 28 -11.47 -3.96 10.67
N PRO A 29 -12.30 -4.90 10.17
CA PRO A 29 -13.14 -5.71 11.03
C PRO A 29 -12.33 -6.65 11.94
N ASP A 30 -11.25 -7.27 11.43
CA ASP A 30 -10.46 -8.24 12.18
C ASP A 30 -9.00 -8.36 11.73
N ALA A 31 -8.23 -9.15 12.49
CA ALA A 31 -6.81 -9.36 12.26
C ALA A 31 -6.49 -10.32 11.09
N PRO A 32 -7.22 -11.43 10.86
CA PRO A 32 -7.00 -12.29 9.70
C PRO A 32 -7.09 -11.56 8.38
N ASP A 33 -8.09 -10.72 8.21
CA ASP A 33 -8.28 -9.91 7.01
C ASP A 33 -7.13 -8.92 6.79
N LEU A 34 -6.64 -8.30 7.86
CA LEU A 34 -5.47 -7.41 7.78
C LEU A 34 -4.20 -8.18 7.39
N GLY A 35 -4.00 -9.38 7.94
CA GLY A 35 -2.92 -10.28 7.58
C GLY A 35 -2.93 -10.65 6.09
N ALA A 36 -4.10 -11.00 5.54
CA ALA A 36 -4.26 -11.33 4.12
C ALA A 36 -3.92 -10.14 3.20
N ARG A 37 -4.23 -8.90 3.63
CA ARG A 37 -3.83 -7.69 2.90
C ARG A 37 -2.31 -7.53 2.84
N PHE A 38 -1.65 -7.62 3.99
CA PHE A 38 -0.19 -7.50 4.06
C PHE A 38 0.49 -8.60 3.25
N GLU A 39 0.06 -9.85 3.38
CA GLU A 39 0.59 -10.96 2.58
C GLU A 39 0.47 -10.68 1.08
N THR A 40 -0.70 -10.20 0.63
CA THR A 40 -0.96 -9.92 -0.78
C THR A 40 -0.12 -8.77 -1.30
N LEU A 41 -0.02 -7.66 -0.55
CA LEU A 41 0.73 -6.47 -0.96
C LEU A 41 2.24 -6.70 -0.90
N LEU A 42 2.72 -7.47 0.06
CA LEU A 42 4.13 -7.86 0.17
C LEU A 42 4.53 -8.96 -0.83
N GLY A 43 3.58 -9.64 -1.44
CA GLY A 43 3.81 -10.77 -2.36
C GLY A 43 4.63 -10.43 -3.62
N GLY A 44 4.85 -9.16 -3.91
CA GLY A 44 5.78 -8.70 -4.96
C GLY A 44 7.24 -8.67 -4.53
N ILE A 45 7.54 -8.81 -3.24
CA ILE A 45 8.89 -8.75 -2.67
C ILE A 45 9.43 -10.16 -2.49
N ASP A 46 10.52 -10.48 -3.20
CA ASP A 46 11.26 -11.73 -2.99
C ASP A 46 12.20 -11.58 -1.78
N PHE A 47 11.65 -11.78 -0.57
CA PHE A 47 12.38 -11.60 0.68
C PHE A 47 13.61 -12.52 0.83
N GLU A 48 13.73 -13.59 0.05
CA GLU A 48 14.93 -14.46 0.07
C GLU A 48 16.19 -13.75 -0.46
N ARG A 49 16.01 -12.63 -1.18
CA ARG A 49 17.12 -11.80 -1.69
C ARG A 49 17.67 -10.82 -0.66
N TYR A 50 16.99 -10.65 0.47
CA TYR A 50 17.29 -9.62 1.46
C TYR A 50 17.66 -10.25 2.81
N CYS A 51 18.50 -9.54 3.57
CA CYS A 51 18.95 -9.93 4.90
C CYS A 51 19.35 -8.67 5.69
N ALA A 52 19.71 -8.83 6.96
CA ALA A 52 20.06 -7.70 7.84
C ALA A 52 21.23 -6.83 7.33
N THR A 53 22.15 -7.38 6.51
CA THR A 53 23.27 -6.62 5.91
C THR A 53 22.94 -6.04 4.53
N ASN A 54 21.80 -6.44 3.94
CA ASN A 54 21.29 -5.95 2.66
C ASN A 54 19.75 -5.96 2.71
N PRO A 55 19.12 -5.13 3.55
CA PRO A 55 17.67 -5.09 3.67
C PRO A 55 17.01 -4.43 2.46
N VAL A 56 15.76 -4.78 2.18
CA VAL A 56 14.92 -4.06 1.24
C VAL A 56 14.51 -2.71 1.84
N ARG A 57 14.70 -1.61 1.12
CA ARG A 57 14.24 -0.28 1.54
C ARG A 57 12.75 -0.16 1.26
N LEU A 58 11.95 -0.23 2.33
CA LEU A 58 10.49 -0.28 2.27
C LEU A 58 9.86 1.01 2.79
N LEU A 59 9.08 1.68 1.95
CA LEU A 59 8.18 2.76 2.36
C LEU A 59 6.80 2.16 2.67
N ASP A 60 6.30 2.39 3.88
CA ASP A 60 4.93 2.11 4.30
C ASP A 60 4.13 3.44 4.28
N LEU A 61 3.37 3.65 3.22
CA LEU A 61 2.59 4.86 2.99
C LEU A 61 1.21 4.71 3.65
N GLY A 62 0.92 5.60 4.60
CA GLY A 62 -0.24 5.46 5.48
C GLY A 62 -0.04 4.36 6.51
N CYS A 63 1.11 4.36 7.19
CA CYS A 63 1.53 3.29 8.10
C CYS A 63 0.65 3.14 9.34
N GLY A 64 -0.19 4.15 9.63
CA GLY A 64 -1.02 4.14 10.82
C GLY A 64 -0.21 3.90 12.11
N PRO A 65 -0.72 3.10 13.06
CA PRO A 65 -0.03 2.77 14.29
C PRO A 65 1.05 1.66 14.13
N GLY A 66 1.55 1.40 12.92
CA GLY A 66 2.64 0.47 12.65
C GLY A 66 2.23 -1.02 12.61
N LEU A 67 1.01 -1.34 12.18
CA LEU A 67 0.51 -2.73 12.16
C LEU A 67 1.24 -3.61 11.11
N LEU A 68 1.81 -3.02 10.06
CA LEU A 68 2.66 -3.77 9.13
C LEU A 68 3.92 -4.33 9.82
N LEU A 69 4.49 -3.60 10.78
CA LEU A 69 5.65 -4.08 11.54
C LEU A 69 5.30 -5.28 12.43
N ASP A 70 4.08 -5.34 12.98
CA ASP A 70 3.61 -6.53 13.71
C ASP A 70 3.59 -7.76 12.79
N TYR A 71 3.10 -7.58 11.56
CA TYR A 71 3.07 -8.64 10.55
C TYR A 71 4.49 -9.09 10.15
N LEU A 72 5.39 -8.14 9.88
CA LEU A 72 6.79 -8.43 9.52
C LEU A 72 7.51 -9.16 10.66
N ALA A 73 7.31 -8.75 11.90
CA ALA A 73 7.90 -9.40 13.08
C ALA A 73 7.38 -10.84 13.26
N ALA A 74 6.06 -11.02 13.17
CA ALA A 74 5.43 -12.33 13.31
C ALA A 74 5.92 -13.33 12.24
N ASN A 75 6.24 -12.83 11.03
CA ASN A 75 6.74 -13.64 9.91
C ASN A 75 8.28 -13.68 9.82
N LYS A 76 9.02 -13.15 10.81
CA LYS A 76 10.49 -13.11 10.85
C LYS A 76 11.10 -12.40 9.63
N LEU A 77 10.47 -11.33 9.19
CA LEU A 77 10.90 -10.52 8.04
C LEU A 77 11.48 -9.16 8.44
N LEU A 78 11.40 -8.80 9.72
CA LEU A 78 11.75 -7.48 10.20
C LEU A 78 13.24 -7.13 9.97
N ASP A 79 14.13 -8.10 10.10
CA ASP A 79 15.57 -7.96 9.85
C ASP A 79 15.94 -7.88 8.36
N ARG A 80 14.98 -8.12 7.47
CA ARG A 80 15.15 -8.04 6.02
C ARG A 80 14.71 -6.71 5.43
N VAL A 81 14.23 -5.79 6.27
CA VAL A 81 13.61 -4.53 5.84
C VAL A 81 14.31 -3.32 6.48
N ASP A 82 14.71 -2.36 5.66
CA ASP A 82 15.02 -0.99 6.07
C ASP A 82 13.74 -0.17 5.92
N TYR A 83 13.03 0.01 7.04
CA TYR A 83 11.66 0.50 7.09
C TYR A 83 11.59 2.01 7.33
N LEU A 84 10.69 2.66 6.59
CA LEU A 84 10.18 3.99 6.91
C LEU A 84 8.64 3.96 6.82
N GLY A 85 7.97 4.27 7.92
CA GLY A 85 6.53 4.52 7.95
C GLY A 85 6.22 6.01 7.83
N ILE A 86 5.28 6.35 6.96
CA ILE A 86 4.76 7.72 6.87
C ILE A 86 3.26 7.74 7.02
N ASP A 87 2.75 8.76 7.69
CA ASP A 87 1.32 9.01 7.83
C ASP A 87 1.07 10.52 7.89
N VAL A 88 -0.17 10.91 7.69
CA VAL A 88 -0.64 12.31 7.80
C VAL A 88 -1.38 12.57 9.12
N LEU A 89 -1.56 11.53 9.95
CA LEU A 89 -2.19 11.57 11.26
C LEU A 89 -1.15 11.40 12.38
N GLU A 90 -0.74 12.51 13.01
CA GLU A 90 0.29 12.48 14.07
C GLU A 90 -0.05 11.53 15.22
N ALA A 91 -1.33 11.46 15.62
CA ALA A 91 -1.74 10.55 16.68
C ALA A 91 -1.48 9.06 16.36
N ALA A 92 -1.52 8.68 15.08
CA ALA A 92 -1.17 7.32 14.66
C ALA A 92 0.33 7.09 14.72
N LEU A 93 1.12 8.11 14.35
CA LEU A 93 2.58 8.04 14.44
C LEU A 93 3.08 8.02 15.88
N ASP A 94 2.45 8.73 16.80
CA ASP A 94 2.77 8.69 18.22
C ASP A 94 2.56 7.28 18.80
N GLU A 95 1.47 6.63 18.42
CA GLU A 95 1.22 5.23 18.78
C GLU A 95 2.27 4.29 18.14
N ALA A 96 2.59 4.48 16.85
CA ALA A 96 3.60 3.70 16.15
C ALA A 96 4.99 3.84 16.78
N ARG A 97 5.43 5.06 17.09
CA ARG A 97 6.71 5.34 17.75
C ARG A 97 6.80 4.72 19.15
N SER A 98 5.69 4.75 19.91
CA SER A 98 5.60 4.12 21.21
C SER A 98 5.78 2.60 21.17
N ARG A 99 5.20 1.96 20.15
CA ARG A 99 5.24 0.50 19.97
C ARG A 99 6.55 0.02 19.33
N TRP A 100 7.13 0.82 18.46
CA TRP A 100 8.29 0.48 17.64
C TRP A 100 9.37 1.58 17.72
N PRO A 101 9.96 1.85 18.91
CA PRO A 101 10.89 2.98 19.11
C PRO A 101 12.16 2.91 18.26
N GLU A 102 12.55 1.72 17.78
CA GLU A 102 13.73 1.52 16.92
C GLU A 102 13.44 1.74 15.43
N GLN A 103 12.17 1.96 15.06
CA GLN A 103 11.76 2.15 13.68
C GLN A 103 11.56 3.64 13.35
N ARG A 104 11.60 3.97 12.07
CA ARG A 104 11.48 5.36 11.60
C ARG A 104 10.05 5.68 11.21
N PHE A 105 9.52 6.81 11.71
CA PHE A 105 8.18 7.28 11.40
C PHE A 105 8.19 8.80 11.18
N GLU A 106 7.56 9.26 10.10
CA GLU A 106 7.52 10.68 9.72
C GLU A 106 6.08 11.14 9.42
N LEU A 107 5.74 12.33 9.94
CA LEU A 107 4.52 13.04 9.53
C LEU A 107 4.76 13.63 8.14
N HIS A 108 4.16 13.03 7.12
CA HIS A 108 4.55 13.32 5.75
C HIS A 108 3.42 13.11 4.74
N ASP A 109 3.12 14.10 3.91
CA ASP A 109 2.29 13.96 2.71
C ASP A 109 3.21 14.01 1.48
N VAL A 110 3.34 12.88 0.78
CA VAL A 110 4.21 12.76 -0.41
C VAL A 110 3.80 13.68 -1.57
N ARG A 111 2.56 14.20 -1.58
CA ARG A 111 2.07 15.13 -2.59
C ARG A 111 2.60 16.54 -2.36
N ASP A 112 2.89 16.89 -1.11
CA ASP A 112 3.46 18.20 -0.74
C ASP A 112 4.99 18.15 -0.71
N GLN A 113 5.56 17.01 -0.31
CA GLN A 113 7.01 16.80 -0.16
C GLN A 113 7.42 15.46 -0.78
N PRO A 114 7.60 15.36 -2.11
CA PRO A 114 8.02 14.12 -2.74
C PRO A 114 9.41 13.68 -2.28
N PHE A 115 9.60 12.38 -2.07
CA PHE A 115 10.94 11.83 -1.80
C PHE A 115 11.86 11.88 -3.03
N PRO A 116 13.18 11.90 -2.83
CA PRO A 116 14.14 11.79 -3.93
C PRO A 116 13.92 10.53 -4.78
N ALA A 117 14.21 10.61 -6.06
CA ALA A 117 14.11 9.48 -6.96
C ALA A 117 14.98 8.30 -6.50
N GLY A 118 14.40 7.08 -6.49
CA GLY A 118 15.11 5.87 -6.13
C GLY A 118 15.48 5.74 -4.65
N HIS A 119 14.81 6.49 -3.78
CA HIS A 119 15.05 6.45 -2.33
C HIS A 119 14.70 5.10 -1.70
N PHE A 120 13.66 4.44 -2.20
CA PHE A 120 13.17 3.14 -1.73
C PHE A 120 13.28 2.06 -2.83
N ASP A 121 13.18 0.81 -2.44
CA ASP A 121 13.03 -0.31 -3.38
C ASP A 121 11.55 -0.58 -3.67
N TYR A 122 10.74 -0.61 -2.61
CA TYR A 122 9.29 -0.78 -2.69
C TYR A 122 8.54 0.25 -1.85
N CYS A 123 7.30 0.53 -2.28
CA CYS A 123 6.31 1.22 -1.48
C CYS A 123 5.07 0.33 -1.31
N ILE A 124 4.51 0.30 -0.11
CA ILE A 124 3.23 -0.33 0.19
C ILE A 124 2.27 0.72 0.70
N ALA A 125 1.03 0.72 0.19
CA ALA A 125 -0.07 1.54 0.67
C ALA A 125 -1.25 0.64 1.01
N CYS A 126 -1.34 0.21 2.28
CA CYS A 126 -2.40 -0.67 2.76
C CYS A 126 -3.53 0.14 3.39
N GLY A 127 -4.72 0.11 2.81
CA GLY A 127 -5.90 0.77 3.36
C GLY A 127 -6.01 2.27 3.09
N VAL A 128 -5.03 2.88 2.44
CA VAL A 128 -5.01 4.32 2.14
C VAL A 128 -6.13 4.72 1.17
N PHE A 129 -6.49 3.84 0.25
CA PHE A 129 -7.46 4.09 -0.81
C PHE A 129 -8.72 3.23 -0.67
N THR A 130 -9.19 2.98 0.54
CA THR A 130 -10.37 2.13 0.79
C THR A 130 -11.56 2.90 1.35
N GLY A 131 -11.34 3.82 2.28
CA GLY A 131 -12.37 4.71 2.79
C GLY A 131 -12.42 6.02 2.00
N ARG A 132 -13.63 6.54 1.71
CA ARG A 132 -13.82 7.88 1.13
C ARG A 132 -14.62 8.82 2.03
N PHE A 133 -15.37 8.25 2.96
CA PHE A 133 -16.24 8.98 3.89
C PHE A 133 -17.10 10.02 3.18
N GLU A 134 -16.89 11.31 3.46
CA GLU A 134 -17.62 12.43 2.87
C GLU A 134 -17.05 12.89 1.50
N LEU A 135 -15.89 12.37 1.09
CA LEU A 135 -15.31 12.71 -0.21
C LEU A 135 -16.12 12.12 -1.37
N SER A 136 -16.20 12.83 -2.47
CA SER A 136 -16.74 12.26 -3.70
C SER A 136 -15.80 11.18 -4.27
N SER A 137 -16.35 10.24 -5.06
CA SER A 137 -15.52 9.25 -5.77
C SER A 137 -14.50 9.91 -6.69
N ALA A 138 -14.83 11.07 -7.29
CA ALA A 138 -13.92 11.81 -8.14
C ALA A 138 -12.76 12.42 -7.34
N ASP A 139 -13.02 13.02 -6.17
CA ASP A 139 -11.99 13.57 -5.29
C ASP A 139 -11.07 12.46 -4.75
N MET A 140 -11.65 11.30 -4.36
CA MET A 140 -10.87 10.13 -3.94
C MET A 140 -9.99 9.59 -5.07
N THR A 141 -10.52 9.51 -6.30
CA THR A 141 -9.74 9.09 -7.46
C THR A 141 -8.57 10.04 -7.70
N ALA A 142 -8.83 11.36 -7.69
CA ALA A 142 -7.78 12.36 -7.88
C ALA A 142 -6.71 12.26 -6.77
N MET A 143 -7.13 12.15 -5.51
CA MET A 143 -6.23 11.98 -4.37
C MET A 143 -5.36 10.72 -4.50
N ALA A 144 -5.96 9.57 -4.83
CA ALA A 144 -5.24 8.33 -5.01
C ALA A 144 -4.23 8.41 -6.16
N GLN A 145 -4.65 8.92 -7.32
CA GLN A 145 -3.77 9.09 -8.48
C GLN A 145 -2.61 10.04 -8.20
N ASP A 146 -2.87 11.19 -7.58
CA ASP A 146 -1.82 12.17 -7.26
C ASP A 146 -0.84 11.63 -6.23
N THR A 147 -1.31 10.90 -5.22
CA THR A 147 -0.45 10.23 -4.23
C THR A 147 0.45 9.18 -4.89
N LEU A 148 -0.12 8.32 -5.72
CA LEU A 148 0.63 7.27 -6.43
C LEU A 148 1.64 7.86 -7.43
N LYS A 149 1.29 8.93 -8.16
CA LYS A 149 2.22 9.65 -9.04
C LYS A 149 3.37 10.30 -8.26
N ALA A 150 3.08 10.87 -7.09
CA ALA A 150 4.09 11.53 -6.26
C ALA A 150 5.12 10.53 -5.69
N VAL A 151 4.66 9.34 -5.27
CA VAL A 151 5.56 8.32 -4.69
C VAL A 151 6.28 7.51 -5.76
N TRP A 152 5.72 7.36 -6.97
CA TRP A 152 6.28 6.50 -8.02
C TRP A 152 7.74 6.76 -8.37
N PRO A 153 8.24 8.00 -8.53
CA PRO A 153 9.65 8.25 -8.80
C PRO A 153 10.59 7.78 -7.68
N SER A 154 10.12 7.73 -6.44
CA SER A 154 10.96 7.39 -5.28
C SER A 154 11.24 5.89 -5.14
N VAL A 155 10.54 5.01 -5.86
CA VAL A 155 10.78 3.56 -5.82
C VAL A 155 11.64 3.10 -6.99
N THR A 156 12.49 2.09 -6.75
CA THR A 156 13.35 1.49 -7.80
C THR A 156 12.77 0.22 -8.41
N ILE A 157 11.95 -0.53 -7.66
CA ILE A 157 11.42 -1.84 -8.09
C ILE A 157 9.92 -1.78 -8.30
N GLY A 158 9.14 -1.32 -7.31
CA GLY A 158 7.70 -1.26 -7.49
C GLY A 158 6.93 -0.70 -6.29
N LEU A 159 5.63 -0.62 -6.48
CA LEU A 159 4.69 -0.28 -5.41
C LEU A 159 3.48 -1.20 -5.43
N ALA A 160 2.86 -1.39 -4.27
CA ALA A 160 1.62 -2.12 -4.12
C ALA A 160 0.61 -1.31 -3.30
N PHE A 161 -0.66 -1.37 -3.71
CA PHE A 161 -1.76 -0.70 -3.00
C PHE A 161 -3.05 -1.51 -3.13
N ASN A 162 -4.03 -1.25 -2.28
CA ASN A 162 -5.36 -1.81 -2.38
C ASN A 162 -6.45 -0.72 -2.39
N ALA A 163 -7.58 -1.06 -2.97
CA ALA A 163 -8.82 -0.29 -2.98
C ALA A 163 -10.01 -1.24 -2.93
N MET A 164 -11.20 -0.76 -2.54
CA MET A 164 -12.40 -1.59 -2.63
C MET A 164 -12.70 -1.92 -4.09
N SER A 165 -13.08 -3.17 -4.35
CA SER A 165 -13.45 -3.60 -5.70
C SER A 165 -14.84 -3.08 -6.09
N LYS A 166 -15.05 -2.84 -7.39
CA LYS A 166 -16.38 -2.69 -8.00
C LYS A 166 -17.04 -4.04 -8.36
N HIS A 167 -16.26 -5.13 -8.35
CA HIS A 167 -16.75 -6.49 -8.58
C HIS A 167 -17.19 -7.13 -7.25
N VAL A 168 -18.25 -6.56 -6.67
CA VAL A 168 -18.84 -6.94 -5.39
C VAL A 168 -20.36 -6.97 -5.52
N ASP A 169 -21.05 -7.74 -4.66
CA ASP A 169 -22.51 -7.80 -4.63
C ASP A 169 -23.15 -6.62 -3.88
N TRP A 170 -22.33 -5.76 -3.29
CA TRP A 170 -22.75 -4.61 -2.50
C TRP A 170 -21.73 -3.46 -2.62
N GLU A 171 -22.19 -2.24 -2.49
CA GLU A 171 -21.34 -1.05 -2.33
C GLU A 171 -21.77 -0.25 -1.11
N ARG A 172 -20.83 0.43 -0.48
CA ARG A 172 -21.07 1.34 0.64
C ARG A 172 -20.62 2.75 0.24
N ASP A 173 -21.41 3.74 0.64
CA ASP A 173 -21.14 5.14 0.29
C ASP A 173 -19.91 5.73 1.00
N ASP A 174 -19.50 5.16 2.14
CA ASP A 174 -18.30 5.56 2.88
C ASP A 174 -17.00 4.90 2.38
N LEU A 175 -17.09 3.96 1.41
CA LEU A 175 -15.94 3.27 0.83
C LEU A 175 -15.63 3.74 -0.59
N PHE A 176 -14.36 3.67 -0.95
CA PHE A 176 -13.88 4.00 -2.29
C PHE A 176 -13.78 2.74 -3.15
N HIS A 177 -14.84 2.47 -3.89
CA HIS A 177 -14.89 1.39 -4.87
C HIS A 177 -14.28 1.86 -6.19
N TRP A 178 -13.04 1.45 -6.48
CA TRP A 178 -12.30 1.85 -7.68
C TRP A 178 -12.47 0.80 -8.78
N PRO A 179 -12.98 1.17 -9.98
CA PRO A 179 -13.14 0.22 -11.10
C PRO A 179 -11.79 -0.35 -11.55
N LEU A 180 -11.75 -1.65 -11.85
CA LEU A 180 -10.51 -2.35 -12.29
C LEU A 180 -9.92 -1.75 -13.55
N ASP A 181 -10.77 -1.42 -14.52
CA ASP A 181 -10.35 -0.83 -15.79
C ASP A 181 -9.70 0.54 -15.55
N ASP A 182 -10.22 1.34 -14.62
CA ASP A 182 -9.67 2.65 -14.27
C ASP A 182 -8.33 2.50 -13.56
N ILE A 183 -8.19 1.54 -12.62
CA ILE A 183 -6.91 1.21 -11.98
C ILE A 183 -5.88 0.80 -13.04
N MET A 184 -6.26 -0.11 -13.95
CA MET A 184 -5.36 -0.61 -15.00
C MET A 184 -4.97 0.51 -15.98
N ALA A 185 -5.93 1.31 -16.43
CA ALA A 185 -5.68 2.44 -17.33
C ALA A 185 -4.73 3.46 -16.69
N PHE A 186 -4.99 3.85 -15.44
CA PHE A 186 -4.15 4.76 -14.68
C PHE A 186 -2.73 4.22 -14.51
N CYS A 187 -2.58 3.00 -14.01
CA CYS A 187 -1.27 2.39 -13.79
C CYS A 187 -0.45 2.32 -15.08
N LYS A 188 -1.08 1.86 -16.19
CA LYS A 188 -0.43 1.74 -17.49
C LYS A 188 0.04 3.07 -18.03
N THR A 189 -0.76 4.13 -17.86
CA THR A 189 -0.52 5.45 -18.47
C THR A 189 0.47 6.27 -17.63
N GLU A 190 0.28 6.29 -16.32
CA GLU A 190 1.00 7.21 -15.42
C GLU A 190 2.18 6.57 -14.69
N LEU A 191 2.18 5.25 -14.51
CA LEU A 191 3.20 4.54 -13.73
C LEU A 191 3.97 3.56 -14.61
N SER A 192 3.41 2.38 -14.85
CA SER A 192 4.03 1.30 -15.63
C SER A 192 2.98 0.36 -16.19
N ARG A 193 3.29 -0.27 -17.33
CA ARG A 193 2.47 -1.36 -17.90
C ARG A 193 2.65 -2.71 -17.18
N HIS A 194 3.63 -2.83 -16.29
CA HIS A 194 3.93 -4.07 -15.56
C HIS A 194 3.09 -4.15 -14.30
N VAL A 195 1.80 -4.45 -14.49
CA VAL A 195 0.76 -4.44 -13.44
C VAL A 195 0.24 -5.85 -13.23
N SER A 196 0.06 -6.23 -11.97
CA SER A 196 -0.73 -7.38 -11.55
C SER A 196 -1.87 -6.88 -10.68
N LEU A 197 -3.11 -7.28 -11.01
CA LEU A 197 -4.28 -7.06 -10.16
C LEU A 197 -4.68 -8.38 -9.52
N ARG A 198 -4.95 -8.38 -8.22
CA ARG A 198 -5.36 -9.55 -7.46
C ARG A 198 -6.68 -9.30 -6.74
N LEU A 199 -7.60 -10.27 -6.89
CA LEU A 199 -8.91 -10.33 -6.25
C LEU A 199 -9.14 -11.71 -5.60
N ASP A 200 -8.13 -12.58 -5.60
CA ASP A 200 -8.22 -14.01 -5.28
C ASP A 200 -7.81 -14.35 -3.83
N TYR A 201 -7.79 -13.36 -2.94
CA TYR A 201 -7.34 -13.53 -1.55
C TYR A 201 -8.46 -13.42 -0.50
N GLY A 202 -9.71 -13.63 -0.93
CA GLY A 202 -10.87 -13.77 -0.04
C GLY A 202 -11.46 -12.47 0.50
N LEU A 203 -10.98 -11.30 0.04
CA LEU A 203 -11.49 -9.99 0.44
C LEU A 203 -12.19 -9.27 -0.72
N TRP A 204 -13.07 -8.32 -0.39
CA TRP A 204 -13.83 -7.52 -1.36
C TRP A 204 -13.03 -6.34 -1.93
N GLU A 205 -11.75 -6.56 -2.14
CA GLU A 205 -10.77 -5.56 -2.55
C GLU A 205 -10.02 -5.99 -3.79
N THR A 206 -9.44 -5.01 -4.46
CA THR A 206 -8.44 -5.21 -5.50
C THR A 206 -7.10 -4.76 -4.95
N SER A 207 -6.12 -5.66 -4.95
CA SER A 207 -4.72 -5.30 -4.74
C SER A 207 -4.01 -5.15 -6.07
N ALA A 208 -3.28 -4.05 -6.25
CA ALA A 208 -2.46 -3.77 -7.42
C ALA A 208 -0.97 -3.80 -7.04
N LEU A 209 -0.19 -4.56 -7.79
CA LEU A 209 1.27 -4.51 -7.78
C LEU A 209 1.74 -3.91 -9.10
N VAL A 210 2.48 -2.80 -9.04
CA VAL A 210 3.03 -2.08 -10.20
C VAL A 210 4.55 -2.12 -10.13
N LEU A 211 5.20 -2.66 -11.14
CA LEU A 211 6.66 -2.83 -11.19
C LEU A 211 7.31 -1.89 -12.22
N LYS A 212 8.53 -1.42 -11.94
CA LYS A 212 9.35 -0.62 -12.88
C LYS A 212 9.76 -1.42 -14.11
N ALA A 213 9.97 -2.72 -13.95
CA ALA A 213 10.40 -3.64 -15.00
C ALA A 213 9.59 -4.94 -14.95
N PRO A 214 9.51 -5.70 -16.04
CA PRO A 214 8.84 -7.00 -16.03
C PRO A 214 9.55 -7.96 -15.08
N VAL A 215 8.78 -8.83 -14.44
CA VAL A 215 9.35 -9.96 -13.70
C VAL A 215 10.14 -10.84 -14.68
N GLU A 216 11.40 -11.13 -14.38
CA GLU A 216 12.20 -12.05 -15.18
C GLU A 216 11.50 -13.42 -15.24
N ARG A 217 11.30 -13.93 -16.45
CA ARG A 217 10.71 -15.26 -16.64
C ARG A 217 11.67 -16.32 -16.15
N ARG A 218 11.43 -16.87 -14.99
CA ARG A 218 12.03 -18.13 -14.56
C ARG A 218 11.24 -19.26 -15.23
N GLY A 219 11.60 -19.65 -16.43
CA GLY A 219 10.91 -20.76 -17.08
C GLY A 219 11.37 -21.00 -18.51
N HIS A 220 11.42 -22.27 -18.87
CA HIS A 220 11.75 -22.73 -20.21
C HIS A 220 10.57 -22.42 -21.15
N VAL A 221 10.75 -21.46 -22.07
CA VAL A 221 9.83 -21.31 -23.20
C VAL A 221 10.12 -22.46 -24.15
N PRO A 222 9.16 -23.36 -24.44
CA PRO A 222 9.41 -24.46 -25.36
C PRO A 222 9.90 -23.92 -26.70
N ARG A 223 10.98 -24.47 -27.25
CA ARG A 223 11.61 -24.03 -28.52
C ARG A 223 10.63 -23.88 -29.69
N ARG A 224 9.54 -24.66 -29.71
CA ARG A 224 8.45 -24.59 -30.70
C ARG A 224 7.75 -23.23 -30.76
N TRP A 225 7.80 -22.40 -29.70
CA TRP A 225 7.21 -21.06 -29.67
C TRP A 225 8.19 -19.97 -30.14
N LEU A 226 9.46 -20.28 -30.26
CA LEU A 226 10.50 -19.34 -30.72
C LEU A 226 10.70 -19.39 -32.24
N GLN A 227 10.08 -20.35 -32.94
CA GLN A 227 10.21 -20.54 -34.37
C GLN A 227 9.04 -19.98 -35.21
N ALA A 228 8.10 -19.29 -34.56
CA ALA A 228 6.88 -18.74 -35.22
C ALA A 228 6.96 -17.22 -35.39
N SER A 229 8.13 -16.69 -35.80
CA SER A 229 8.30 -15.28 -36.23
C SER A 229 9.11 -15.19 -37.51
#